data_6eda1a8a35df15661e42cff449c0e2e8
#
_entry.id   6eda1a8a35df15661e42cff449c0e2e8
#
_cell.length_a   1.000
_cell.length_b   1.000
_cell.length_c   1.000
_cell.angle_alpha   90.00
_cell.angle_beta   90.00
_cell.angle_gamma   90.00
#
_symmetry.space_group_name_H-M   'P 1'
#
loop_
_entity.id
_entity.type
_entity.pdbx_description
1 polymer ?
#
loop_
_entity_poly.entity_id
_entity_poly.type
_entity_poly.pdbx_seq_one_letter_code
_entity_poly.pdbx_strand_id
1 'polypeptide(L)'
;MKFSSNQSDLIAYRRTKAFETLNDAEKLVDLNMLAIAMNRIYYSGFYIVNALMLIDNKKFTKHRLVIGWFNKEYLKPNIINREIGKLLNASYERRTALDYHDYTTVTKFEARFYLKEMKKFIAEVDELIENKLENISNG
;
A
#
# COMPACT_ATOMS: atom_id res chain seq x y z
N MET A 1 8.94 -23.64 4.40
CA MET A 1 9.62 -22.68 5.27
C MET A 1 8.59 -21.96 6.14
N LYS A 2 8.82 -21.95 7.43
CA LYS A 2 7.92 -21.25 8.37
C LYS A 2 8.59 -19.98 8.86
N PHE A 3 7.80 -18.93 9.07
CA PHE A 3 8.26 -17.71 9.70
C PHE A 3 8.43 -17.91 11.21
N SER A 4 9.37 -17.18 11.80
CA SER A 4 9.42 -17.06 13.26
C SER A 4 8.13 -16.40 13.75
N SER A 5 7.81 -16.54 15.04
CA SER A 5 6.67 -15.89 15.65
C SER A 5 6.74 -14.36 15.48
N ASN A 6 7.94 -13.77 15.62
CA ASN A 6 8.13 -12.33 15.42
C ASN A 6 7.87 -11.89 13.98
N GLN A 7 8.28 -12.68 12.98
CA GLN A 7 8.01 -12.39 11.58
C GLN A 7 6.51 -12.46 11.29
N SER A 8 5.84 -13.51 11.78
CA SER A 8 4.39 -13.66 11.61
C SER A 8 3.64 -12.49 12.24
N ASP A 9 4.04 -12.08 13.44
CA ASP A 9 3.42 -10.95 14.14
C ASP A 9 3.62 -9.64 13.38
N LEU A 10 4.79 -9.42 12.81
CA LEU A 10 5.07 -8.20 12.06
C LEU A 10 4.29 -8.16 10.75
N ILE A 11 4.17 -9.28 10.05
CA ILE A 11 3.35 -9.38 8.85
C ILE A 11 1.88 -9.02 9.17
N ALA A 12 1.34 -9.65 10.21
CA ALA A 12 -0.04 -9.37 10.68
C ALA A 12 -0.22 -7.91 11.07
N TYR A 13 0.74 -7.33 11.77
CA TYR A 13 0.73 -5.93 12.17
C TYR A 13 0.67 -4.99 10.96
N ARG A 14 1.49 -5.24 9.94
CA ARG A 14 1.52 -4.41 8.72
C ARG A 14 0.22 -4.51 7.94
N ARG A 15 -0.38 -5.70 7.87
CA ARG A 15 -1.69 -5.89 7.23
C ARG A 15 -2.77 -5.09 7.95
N THR A 16 -2.85 -5.23 9.27
CA THR A 16 -3.82 -4.49 10.08
C THR A 16 -3.62 -2.98 9.94
N LYS A 17 -2.37 -2.53 9.97
CA LYS A 17 -2.05 -1.11 9.85
C LYS A 17 -2.48 -0.55 8.49
N ALA A 18 -2.38 -1.34 7.43
CA ALA A 18 -2.85 -0.91 6.11
C ALA A 18 -4.36 -0.60 6.13
N PHE A 19 -5.16 -1.49 6.69
CA PHE A 19 -6.62 -1.29 6.76
C PHE A 19 -7.02 -0.17 7.71
N GLU A 20 -6.37 -0.08 8.87
CA GLU A 20 -6.63 1.01 9.82
C GLU A 20 -6.30 2.37 9.22
N THR A 21 -5.16 2.47 8.54
CA THR A 21 -4.74 3.72 7.89
C THR A 21 -5.69 4.11 6.75
N LEU A 22 -6.19 3.13 6.01
CA LEU A 22 -7.18 3.37 4.97
C LEU A 22 -8.50 3.92 5.56
N ASN A 23 -8.95 3.36 6.68
CA ASN A 23 -10.12 3.87 7.39
C ASN A 23 -9.91 5.31 7.88
N ASP A 24 -8.73 5.61 8.40
CA ASP A 24 -8.39 6.98 8.81
C ASP A 24 -8.42 7.93 7.62
N ALA A 25 -7.90 7.49 6.48
CA ALA A 25 -7.91 8.28 5.25
C ALA A 25 -9.34 8.61 4.81
N GLU A 26 -10.25 7.64 4.88
CA GLU A 26 -11.66 7.84 4.53
C GLU A 26 -12.30 8.93 5.40
N LYS A 27 -12.06 8.89 6.71
CA LYS A 27 -12.56 9.91 7.65
C LYS A 27 -12.00 11.30 7.32
N LEU A 28 -10.72 11.37 6.98
CA LEU A 28 -10.06 12.62 6.62
C LEU A 28 -10.63 13.22 5.32
N VAL A 29 -10.94 12.37 4.33
CA VAL A 29 -11.61 12.81 3.11
C VAL A 29 -12.98 13.40 3.44
N ASP A 30 -13.77 12.73 4.28
CA ASP A 30 -15.09 13.18 4.68
C ASP A 30 -15.03 14.50 5.43
N LEU A 31 -13.98 14.73 6.22
CA LEU A 31 -13.74 15.98 6.93
C LEU A 31 -13.10 17.07 6.05
N ASN A 32 -12.92 16.80 4.78
CA ASN A 32 -12.29 17.71 3.81
C ASN A 32 -10.84 18.09 4.17
N MET A 33 -10.14 17.22 4.90
CA MET A 33 -8.71 17.35 5.21
C MET A 33 -7.91 16.59 4.14
N LEU A 34 -7.90 17.14 2.94
CA LEU A 34 -7.56 16.39 1.73
C LEU A 34 -6.06 16.08 1.58
N ALA A 35 -5.19 17.02 1.91
CA ALA A 35 -3.74 16.79 1.82
C ALA A 35 -3.30 15.70 2.78
N ILE A 36 -3.81 15.74 4.03
CA ILE A 36 -3.52 14.71 5.02
C ILE A 36 -4.10 13.37 4.58
N ALA A 37 -5.30 13.40 4.03
CA ALA A 37 -5.95 12.19 3.49
C ALA A 37 -5.08 11.53 2.42
N MET A 38 -4.53 12.29 1.49
CA MET A 38 -3.66 11.77 0.44
C MET A 38 -2.40 11.12 1.00
N ASN A 39 -1.83 11.71 2.05
CA ASN A 39 -0.70 11.11 2.77
C ASN A 39 -1.09 9.75 3.35
N ARG A 40 -2.25 9.66 4.02
CA ARG A 40 -2.71 8.41 4.63
C ARG A 40 -3.08 7.35 3.57
N ILE A 41 -3.66 7.76 2.45
CA ILE A 41 -3.96 6.86 1.34
C ILE A 41 -2.68 6.19 0.83
N TYR A 42 -1.65 6.97 0.58
CA TYR A 42 -0.36 6.42 0.15
C TYR A 42 0.21 5.44 1.18
N TYR A 43 0.26 5.84 2.45
CA TYR A 43 0.85 4.98 3.48
C TYR A 43 0.05 3.69 3.70
N SER A 44 -1.26 3.70 3.52
CA SER A 44 -2.04 2.46 3.60
C SER A 44 -1.58 1.44 2.55
N GLY A 45 -1.36 1.87 1.32
CA GLY A 45 -0.81 1.03 0.26
C GLY A 45 0.63 0.60 0.54
N PHE A 46 1.43 1.50 1.07
CA PHE A 46 2.82 1.22 1.42
C PHE A 46 2.89 0.13 2.50
N TYR A 47 2.02 0.18 3.51
CA TYR A 47 2.00 -0.83 4.58
C TYR A 47 1.64 -2.22 4.08
N ILE A 48 0.67 -2.35 3.18
CA ILE A 48 0.31 -3.67 2.66
C ILE A 48 1.44 -4.26 1.79
N VAL A 49 2.13 -3.40 1.03
CA VAL A 49 3.29 -3.84 0.24
C VAL A 49 4.46 -4.22 1.16
N ASN A 50 4.62 -3.54 2.29
CA ASN A 50 5.61 -3.94 3.30
C ASN A 50 5.33 -5.32 3.87
N ALA A 51 4.06 -5.66 4.11
CA ALA A 51 3.69 -7.01 4.56
C ALA A 51 4.11 -8.05 3.51
N LEU A 52 3.84 -7.78 2.24
CA LEU A 52 4.24 -8.65 1.13
C LEU A 52 5.76 -8.80 1.05
N MET A 53 6.48 -7.69 1.23
CA MET A 53 7.94 -7.66 1.21
C MET A 53 8.53 -8.55 2.30
N LEU A 54 7.94 -8.54 3.50
CA LEU A 54 8.37 -9.39 4.61
C LEU A 54 8.18 -10.87 4.30
N ILE A 55 7.08 -11.23 3.63
CA ILE A 55 6.82 -12.61 3.21
C ILE A 55 7.90 -13.08 2.24
N ASP A 56 8.33 -12.21 1.33
CA ASP A 56 9.37 -12.52 0.33
C ASP A 56 10.77 -12.35 0.89
N ASN A 57 10.89 -12.12 2.20
CA ASN A 57 12.15 -11.98 2.92
C ASN A 57 13.06 -10.89 2.34
N LYS A 58 12.45 -9.75 1.99
CA LYS A 58 13.16 -8.56 1.51
C LYS A 58 13.08 -7.46 2.54
N LYS A 59 14.11 -6.62 2.59
CA LYS A 59 14.20 -5.50 3.53
C LYS A 59 14.72 -4.27 2.79
N PHE A 60 13.80 -3.42 2.38
CA PHE A 60 14.13 -2.10 1.86
C PHE A 60 13.48 -1.06 2.76
N THR A 61 14.17 0.02 3.05
CA THR A 61 13.66 1.11 3.89
C THR A 61 13.26 2.33 3.07
N LYS A 62 13.93 2.54 1.93
CA LYS A 62 13.63 3.69 1.07
C LYS A 62 12.40 3.42 0.22
N HIS A 63 11.48 4.38 0.20
CA HIS A 63 10.21 4.25 -0.55
C HIS A 63 10.42 3.86 -2.02
N ARG A 64 11.38 4.50 -2.71
CA ARG A 64 11.65 4.22 -4.11
C ARG A 64 12.12 2.78 -4.34
N LEU A 65 12.89 2.22 -3.41
CA LEU A 65 13.35 0.84 -3.50
C LEU A 65 12.22 -0.15 -3.30
N VAL A 66 11.32 0.14 -2.36
CA VAL A 66 10.13 -0.70 -2.11
C VAL A 66 9.23 -0.70 -3.35
N ILE A 67 8.94 0.49 -3.89
CA ILE A 67 8.07 0.63 -5.07
C ILE A 67 8.71 -0.05 -6.28
N GLY A 68 10.01 0.14 -6.49
CA GLY A 68 10.75 -0.49 -7.59
C GLY A 68 10.74 -2.02 -7.48
N TRP A 69 10.95 -2.55 -6.29
CA TRP A 69 10.87 -3.98 -6.03
C TRP A 69 9.47 -4.53 -6.36
N PHE A 70 8.43 -3.86 -5.87
CA PHE A 70 7.05 -4.27 -6.10
C PHE A 70 6.72 -4.26 -7.60
N ASN A 71 7.12 -3.22 -8.31
CA ASN A 71 6.89 -3.11 -9.76
C ASN A 71 7.57 -4.24 -10.52
N LYS A 72 8.81 -4.52 -10.18
CA LYS A 72 9.61 -5.57 -10.84
C LYS A 72 9.06 -6.97 -10.57
N GLU A 73 8.75 -7.26 -9.32
CA GLU A 73 8.40 -8.63 -8.91
C GLU A 73 6.92 -8.96 -9.09
N TYR A 74 6.05 -7.96 -9.08
CA TYR A 74 4.59 -8.20 -9.08
C TYR A 74 3.84 -7.55 -10.23
N LEU A 75 4.25 -6.37 -10.70
CA LEU A 75 3.55 -5.71 -11.80
C LEU A 75 4.06 -6.16 -13.16
N LYS A 76 5.37 -6.19 -13.33
CA LYS A 76 5.98 -6.59 -14.61
C LYS A 76 5.52 -8.00 -15.04
N PRO A 77 5.53 -9.01 -14.15
CA PRO A 77 5.02 -10.34 -14.52
C PRO A 77 3.50 -10.44 -14.46
N ASN A 78 2.79 -9.36 -14.18
CA ASN A 78 1.32 -9.32 -14.09
C ASN A 78 0.73 -10.24 -13.02
N ILE A 79 1.43 -10.42 -11.91
CA ILE A 79 0.91 -11.15 -10.74
C ILE A 79 -0.17 -10.30 -10.05
N ILE A 80 0.10 -8.99 -9.92
CA ILE A 80 -0.90 -7.99 -9.55
C ILE A 80 -1.28 -7.25 -10.83
N ASN A 81 -2.57 -7.00 -11.04
CA ASN A 81 -3.06 -6.27 -12.20
C ASN A 81 -2.31 -4.93 -12.31
N ARG A 82 -1.73 -4.68 -13.48
CA ARG A 82 -0.87 -3.50 -13.70
C ARG A 82 -1.61 -2.18 -13.52
N GLU A 83 -2.85 -2.10 -13.94
CA GLU A 83 -3.64 -0.88 -13.81
C GLU A 83 -3.91 -0.54 -12.33
N ILE A 84 -4.21 -1.56 -11.54
CA ILE A 84 -4.40 -1.40 -10.09
C ILE A 84 -3.06 -1.12 -9.41
N GLY A 85 -2.01 -1.85 -9.79
CA GLY A 85 -0.70 -1.76 -9.15
C GLY A 85 0.02 -0.44 -9.37
N LYS A 86 -0.25 0.26 -10.47
CA LYS A 86 0.32 1.59 -10.74
C LYS A 86 -0.07 2.62 -9.69
N LEU A 87 -1.12 2.35 -8.95
CA LEU A 87 -1.64 3.28 -7.96
C LEU A 87 -0.64 3.59 -6.85
N LEU A 88 0.19 2.61 -6.47
CA LEU A 88 1.19 2.84 -5.41
C LEU A 88 2.15 3.96 -5.79
N ASN A 89 2.73 3.89 -6.98
CA ASN A 89 3.65 4.91 -7.46
C ASN A 89 2.95 6.24 -7.69
N ALA A 90 1.74 6.23 -8.28
CA ALA A 90 0.96 7.43 -8.50
C ALA A 90 0.63 8.14 -7.18
N SER A 91 0.25 7.38 -6.15
CA SER A 91 -0.04 7.91 -4.82
C SER A 91 1.21 8.49 -4.16
N TYR A 92 2.35 7.82 -4.33
CA TYR A 92 3.63 8.30 -3.81
C TYR A 92 4.00 9.66 -4.42
N GLU A 93 3.89 9.79 -5.73
CA GLU A 93 4.24 11.03 -6.42
C GLU A 93 3.26 12.16 -6.07
N ARG A 94 1.98 11.85 -5.98
CA ARG A 94 0.95 12.84 -5.63
C ARG A 94 1.12 13.34 -4.19
N ARG A 95 1.38 12.43 -3.27
CA ARG A 95 1.66 12.79 -1.87
C ARG A 95 2.92 13.65 -1.78
N THR A 96 3.98 13.28 -2.50
CA THR A 96 5.23 14.03 -2.49
C THR A 96 5.01 15.45 -3.03
N ALA A 97 4.25 15.61 -4.11
CA ALA A 97 3.92 16.91 -4.68
C ALA A 97 3.16 17.78 -3.67
N LEU A 98 2.18 17.19 -2.97
CA LEU A 98 1.39 17.91 -1.96
C LEU A 98 2.21 18.33 -0.74
N ASP A 99 3.20 17.52 -0.35
CA ASP A 99 4.04 17.79 0.83
C ASP A 99 5.16 18.81 0.55
N TYR A 100 5.70 18.81 -0.68
CA TYR A 100 6.96 19.52 -0.95
C TYR A 100 6.88 20.56 -2.07
N HIS A 101 5.80 20.62 -2.84
CA HIS A 101 5.66 21.59 -3.91
C HIS A 101 4.62 22.65 -3.53
N ASP A 102 5.06 23.91 -3.55
CA ASP A 102 4.18 25.04 -3.26
C ASP A 102 3.04 25.11 -4.29
N TYR A 103 1.89 25.62 -3.86
CA TYR A 103 0.70 25.83 -4.69
C TYR A 103 0.06 24.53 -5.22
N THR A 104 0.51 23.37 -4.75
CA THR A 104 -0.10 22.11 -5.12
C THR A 104 -1.34 21.87 -4.25
N THR A 105 -2.46 21.60 -4.90
CA THR A 105 -3.73 21.34 -4.20
C THR A 105 -4.35 20.03 -4.68
N VAL A 106 -5.29 19.53 -3.90
CA VAL A 106 -6.05 18.32 -4.24
C VAL A 106 -7.54 18.60 -4.02
N THR A 107 -8.38 18.16 -4.94
CA THR A 107 -9.82 18.28 -4.82
C THR A 107 -10.40 17.08 -4.07
N LYS A 108 -11.58 17.24 -3.49
CA LYS A 108 -12.29 16.14 -2.82
C LYS A 108 -12.60 15.00 -3.81
N PHE A 109 -12.91 15.35 -5.06
CA PHE A 109 -13.13 14.36 -6.11
C PHE A 109 -11.90 13.51 -6.35
N GLU A 110 -10.74 14.14 -6.46
CA GLU A 110 -9.46 13.43 -6.64
C GLU A 110 -9.14 12.54 -5.44
N ALA A 111 -9.28 13.07 -4.22
CA ALA A 111 -9.02 12.31 -3.00
C ALA A 111 -9.93 11.07 -2.91
N ARG A 112 -11.20 11.22 -3.24
CA ARG A 112 -12.15 10.10 -3.28
C ARG A 112 -11.78 9.06 -4.33
N PHE A 113 -11.30 9.50 -5.48
CA PHE A 113 -10.82 8.60 -6.53
C PHE A 113 -9.64 7.75 -6.02
N TYR A 114 -8.63 8.40 -5.44
CA TYR A 114 -7.48 7.68 -4.89
C TYR A 114 -7.87 6.74 -3.75
N LEU A 115 -8.79 7.17 -2.90
CA LEU A 115 -9.28 6.32 -1.80
C LEU A 115 -9.95 5.06 -2.34
N LYS A 116 -10.84 5.22 -3.32
CA LYS A 116 -11.55 4.10 -3.95
C LYS A 116 -10.59 3.12 -4.61
N GLU A 117 -9.64 3.65 -5.38
CA GLU A 117 -8.65 2.81 -6.07
C GLU A 117 -7.70 2.13 -5.08
N MET A 118 -7.33 2.80 -4.00
CA MET A 118 -6.49 2.22 -2.97
C MET A 118 -7.19 1.08 -2.23
N LYS A 119 -8.49 1.18 -2.02
CA LYS A 119 -9.28 0.07 -1.45
C LYS A 119 -9.16 -1.18 -2.32
N LYS A 120 -9.25 -1.04 -3.64
CA LYS A 120 -9.08 -2.16 -4.58
C LYS A 120 -7.65 -2.71 -4.54
N PHE A 121 -6.67 -1.83 -4.52
CA PHE A 121 -5.26 -2.20 -4.47
C PHE A 121 -4.95 -3.02 -3.23
N ILE A 122 -5.35 -2.54 -2.07
CA ILE A 122 -5.09 -3.22 -0.78
C ILE A 122 -5.79 -4.58 -0.76
N ALA A 123 -7.03 -4.65 -1.23
CA ALA A 123 -7.78 -5.92 -1.27
C ALA A 123 -7.06 -6.94 -2.14
N GLU A 124 -6.55 -6.54 -3.30
CA GLU A 124 -5.86 -7.45 -4.21
C GLU A 124 -4.52 -7.92 -3.64
N VAL A 125 -3.75 -7.01 -3.07
CA VAL A 125 -2.46 -7.39 -2.44
C VAL A 125 -2.70 -8.27 -1.21
N ASP A 126 -3.72 -7.96 -0.41
CA ASP A 126 -4.03 -8.75 0.78
C ASP A 126 -4.48 -10.17 0.42
N GLU A 127 -5.23 -10.33 -0.66
CA GLU A 127 -5.59 -11.66 -1.18
C GLU A 127 -4.35 -12.45 -1.58
N LEU A 128 -3.42 -11.81 -2.27
CA LEU A 128 -2.14 -12.43 -2.62
C LEU A 128 -1.35 -12.85 -1.37
N ILE A 129 -1.34 -12.00 -0.34
CA ILE A 129 -0.70 -12.30 0.94
C ILE A 129 -1.34 -13.54 1.57
N GLU A 130 -2.68 -13.61 1.61
CA GLU A 130 -3.38 -14.78 2.14
C GLU A 130 -2.98 -16.06 1.41
N ASN A 131 -2.94 -16.02 0.08
CA ASN A 131 -2.56 -17.18 -0.74
C ASN A 131 -1.12 -17.62 -0.45
N LYS A 132 -0.21 -16.67 -0.30
CA LYS A 132 1.19 -16.96 0.03
C LYS A 132 1.32 -17.59 1.42
N LEU A 133 0.60 -17.06 2.40
CA LEU A 133 0.63 -17.58 3.77
C LEU A 133 0.04 -19.01 3.84
N GLU A 134 -1.04 -19.29 3.12
CA GLU A 134 -1.61 -20.63 3.02
C GLU A 134 -0.63 -21.62 2.41
N ASN A 135 0.06 -21.23 1.33
CA ASN A 135 1.04 -22.08 0.67
C ASN A 135 2.24 -22.39 1.59
N ILE A 136 2.66 -21.44 2.37
CA ILE A 136 3.76 -21.62 3.35
C ILE A 136 3.30 -22.56 4.47
N SER A 137 2.08 -22.41 4.96
CA SER A 137 1.53 -23.25 6.04
C SER A 137 1.32 -24.69 5.59
N ASN A 138 0.98 -24.90 4.33
CA ASN A 138 0.69 -26.22 3.76
C ASN A 138 1.91 -26.88 3.13
N GLY A 139 3.02 -26.14 3.04
CA GLY A 139 4.26 -26.60 2.39
C GLY A 139 5.31 -27.20 3.33
#